data_e282ac08c3401306bdc665d472014763
#
_entry.id   e282ac08c3401306bdc665d472014763
#
_cell.length_a   1.000
_cell.length_b   1.000
_cell.length_c   1.000
_cell.angle_alpha   90.00
_cell.angle_beta   90.00
_cell.angle_gamma   90.00
#
_symmetry.space_group_name_H-M   'P 1'
#
loop_
_entity.id
_entity.type
_entity.pdbx_description
1 polymer ?
#
loop_
_entity_poly.entity_id
_entity_poly.type
_entity_poly.pdbx_seq_one_letter_code
_entity_poly.pdbx_strand_id
1 'polypeptide(L)'
;MRPRSFGVRVNNQEKATQGFTLYSPLWGKKTSLINMDGDVVHEWDLPGNPGGYARLLPNGNLFYSAYTDGGPPFKGGAKGGLIREVDWDNNIIMEYRDDWQHHDLRKLSNGNILYAGWEIIPEEAAKRVKGGMPGTEMPEGIVGDFIKEVTPDGDVVWEWHAYSDMEIEKYELHPLCPRRVFAWCNTTFPLDNGDILISLRQINLVAIIDRETKKFKWERRDDSWGHQHDCQMLDNGNIMLFANGMNTPIPHPHSYITEFNPDTNEVVWEYRDDPCNFFYSHHISGAERLKTGNTLICEGSFGRIFEVTAEKEIVWEFVNPKFDPTFMGDTANWIFRAFRYAESSPEIAGRVSL
;
A
#
# COMPACT_ATOMS: atom_id res chain seq x y z
N MET A 1 27.06 8.16 -0.60
CA MET A 1 26.47 6.89 -1.09
C MET A 1 26.37 5.96 0.11
N ARG A 2 25.16 5.53 0.49
CA ARG A 2 25.04 4.55 1.59
C ARG A 2 25.74 3.24 1.21
N PRO A 3 26.36 2.52 2.15
CA PRO A 3 26.96 1.22 1.87
C PRO A 3 25.93 0.27 1.28
N ARG A 4 26.30 -0.48 0.25
CA ARG A 4 25.40 -1.43 -0.44
C ARG A 4 25.47 -2.82 0.22
N SER A 5 25.31 -2.91 1.53
CA SER A 5 25.15 -4.21 2.21
C SER A 5 23.65 -4.58 2.27
N PHE A 6 23.37 -5.87 2.14
CA PHE A 6 22.03 -6.45 2.30
C PHE A 6 21.88 -7.03 3.72
N GLY A 7 20.67 -7.41 4.09
CA GLY A 7 20.34 -7.88 5.44
C GLY A 7 20.21 -6.71 6.42
N VAL A 8 20.30 -7.02 7.71
CA VAL A 8 20.24 -6.01 8.78
C VAL A 8 21.51 -5.16 8.79
N ARG A 9 21.33 -3.85 8.84
CA ARG A 9 22.40 -2.85 8.78
C ARG A 9 22.46 -1.98 10.02
N VAL A 10 21.32 -1.78 10.66
CA VAL A 10 21.19 -1.09 11.94
C VAL A 10 20.28 -1.94 12.82
N ASN A 11 20.67 -2.19 14.05
CA ASN A 11 19.85 -2.85 15.06
C ASN A 11 20.22 -2.29 16.45
N ASN A 12 19.55 -1.20 16.83
CA ASN A 12 19.64 -0.65 18.17
C ASN A 12 18.57 -1.29 19.05
N GLN A 13 18.94 -2.36 19.75
CA GLN A 13 18.02 -3.16 20.55
C GLN A 13 17.28 -2.40 21.66
N GLU A 14 17.84 -1.28 22.15
CA GLU A 14 17.22 -0.47 23.20
C GLU A 14 16.13 0.46 22.68
N LYS A 15 16.27 0.92 21.43
CA LYS A 15 15.36 1.92 20.83
C LYS A 15 14.41 1.33 19.80
N ALA A 16 14.79 0.24 19.12
CA ALA A 16 13.96 -0.39 18.13
C ALA A 16 12.82 -1.20 18.78
N THR A 17 11.66 -1.15 18.14
CA THR A 17 10.50 -1.97 18.54
C THR A 17 10.79 -3.44 18.27
N GLN A 18 10.93 -4.22 19.34
CA GLN A 18 11.21 -5.65 19.23
C GLN A 18 10.02 -6.40 18.62
N GLY A 19 10.32 -7.37 17.75
CA GLY A 19 9.29 -8.15 17.08
C GLY A 19 9.74 -8.76 15.76
N PHE A 20 8.77 -9.15 14.96
CA PHE A 20 8.97 -9.79 13.66
C PHE A 20 8.45 -8.89 12.55
N THR A 21 9.15 -8.85 11.43
CA THR A 21 8.76 -8.05 10.27
C THR A 21 8.27 -8.94 9.14
N LEU A 22 7.02 -8.74 8.73
CA LEU A 22 6.42 -9.41 7.57
C LEU A 22 6.64 -8.56 6.33
N TYR A 23 7.10 -9.18 5.24
CA TYR A 23 7.17 -8.53 3.93
C TYR A 23 7.06 -9.54 2.78
N SER A 24 6.62 -9.07 1.61
CA SER A 24 6.55 -9.86 0.38
C SER A 24 7.38 -9.18 -0.69
N PRO A 25 8.45 -9.82 -1.21
CA PRO A 25 9.14 -9.35 -2.41
C PRO A 25 8.19 -9.31 -3.59
N LEU A 26 8.03 -8.16 -4.25
CA LEU A 26 6.97 -7.92 -5.22
C LEU A 26 7.03 -8.84 -6.45
N TRP A 27 8.22 -9.30 -6.81
CA TRP A 27 8.45 -10.20 -7.94
C TRP A 27 8.72 -11.66 -7.53
N GLY A 28 8.77 -11.92 -6.25
CA GLY A 28 8.90 -13.26 -5.69
C GLY A 28 7.57 -14.01 -5.62
N LYS A 29 7.62 -15.19 -5.02
CA LYS A 29 6.44 -16.03 -4.75
C LYS A 29 6.36 -16.43 -3.28
N LYS A 30 6.87 -15.58 -2.40
CA LYS A 30 6.89 -15.86 -0.96
C LYS A 30 6.57 -14.60 -0.17
N THR A 31 5.91 -14.80 0.96
CA THR A 31 5.84 -13.82 2.04
C THR A 31 6.73 -14.32 3.17
N SER A 32 7.64 -13.49 3.64
CA SER A 32 8.63 -13.85 4.66
C SER A 32 8.36 -13.09 5.96
N LEU A 33 8.51 -13.78 7.08
CA LEU A 33 8.55 -13.22 8.42
C LEU A 33 9.99 -13.32 8.93
N ILE A 34 10.60 -12.19 9.27
CA ILE A 34 11.98 -12.13 9.77
C ILE A 34 12.02 -11.63 11.21
N ASN A 35 13.04 -12.06 11.96
CA ASN A 35 13.36 -11.53 13.28
C ASN A 35 14.15 -10.21 13.18
N MET A 36 14.58 -9.67 14.34
CA MET A 36 15.34 -8.41 14.40
C MET A 36 16.75 -8.49 13.79
N ASP A 37 17.31 -9.68 13.67
CA ASP A 37 18.61 -9.93 13.03
C ASP A 37 18.49 -10.19 11.52
N GLY A 38 17.24 -10.21 11.00
CA GLY A 38 16.94 -10.40 9.57
C GLY A 38 16.89 -11.85 9.15
N ASP A 39 16.95 -12.80 10.10
CA ASP A 39 16.79 -14.21 9.82
C ASP A 39 15.31 -14.53 9.54
N VAL A 40 15.07 -15.34 8.52
CA VAL A 40 13.73 -15.80 8.18
C VAL A 40 13.29 -16.82 9.22
N VAL A 41 12.24 -16.52 9.97
CA VAL A 41 11.66 -17.40 10.99
C VAL A 41 10.45 -18.17 10.47
N HIS A 42 9.79 -17.65 9.43
CA HIS A 42 8.70 -18.34 8.74
C HIS A 42 8.51 -17.80 7.32
N GLU A 43 8.04 -18.66 6.39
CA GLU A 43 7.69 -18.27 5.02
C GLU A 43 6.41 -18.96 4.57
N TRP A 44 5.59 -18.23 3.81
CA TRP A 44 4.43 -18.76 3.08
C TRP A 44 4.71 -18.74 1.59
N ASP A 45 4.36 -19.82 0.90
CA ASP A 45 4.41 -19.90 -0.56
C ASP A 45 3.15 -19.31 -1.17
N LEU A 46 3.32 -18.45 -2.17
CA LEU A 46 2.23 -17.83 -2.90
C LEU A 46 2.05 -18.52 -4.27
N PRO A 47 0.82 -18.64 -4.79
CA PRO A 47 0.57 -19.26 -6.10
C PRO A 47 1.08 -18.43 -7.28
N GLY A 48 1.39 -17.16 -7.07
CA GLY A 48 1.89 -16.19 -8.04
C GLY A 48 2.61 -15.05 -7.36
N ASN A 49 2.98 -14.03 -8.12
CA ASN A 49 3.57 -12.82 -7.56
C ASN A 49 2.58 -12.15 -6.58
N PRO A 50 3.06 -11.50 -5.51
CA PRO A 50 2.19 -10.74 -4.61
C PRO A 50 1.40 -9.68 -5.35
N GLY A 51 0.12 -9.55 -5.01
CA GLY A 51 -0.75 -8.49 -5.53
C GLY A 51 -0.63 -7.15 -4.80
N GLY A 52 0.42 -6.98 -4.02
CA GLY A 52 0.75 -5.77 -3.27
C GLY A 52 0.52 -5.87 -1.77
N TYR A 53 -0.51 -6.56 -1.31
CA TYR A 53 -0.87 -6.63 0.10
C TYR A 53 -0.70 -8.04 0.68
N ALA A 54 -0.06 -8.12 1.86
CA ALA A 54 -0.04 -9.30 2.71
C ALA A 54 0.05 -8.86 4.18
N ARG A 55 -0.81 -9.40 5.06
CA ARG A 55 -0.83 -9.08 6.49
C ARG A 55 -1.24 -10.29 7.32
N LEU A 56 -0.67 -10.43 8.52
CA LEU A 56 -1.16 -11.39 9.49
C LEU A 56 -2.45 -10.88 10.14
N LEU A 57 -3.41 -11.78 10.30
CA LEU A 57 -4.65 -11.55 11.03
C LEU A 57 -4.48 -11.91 12.52
N PRO A 58 -5.35 -11.42 13.43
CA PRO A 58 -5.26 -11.74 14.85
C PRO A 58 -5.33 -13.24 15.18
N ASN A 59 -5.90 -14.08 14.30
CA ASN A 59 -5.86 -15.54 14.43
C ASN A 59 -4.52 -16.16 14.00
N GLY A 60 -3.57 -15.35 13.52
CA GLY A 60 -2.25 -15.76 13.03
C GLY A 60 -2.22 -16.16 11.55
N ASN A 61 -3.35 -16.20 10.87
CA ASN A 61 -3.38 -16.55 9.46
C ASN A 61 -2.81 -15.40 8.60
N LEU A 62 -2.20 -15.75 7.48
CA LEU A 62 -1.79 -14.79 6.47
C LEU A 62 -2.96 -14.47 5.55
N PHE A 63 -3.29 -13.18 5.42
CA PHE A 63 -4.27 -12.67 4.47
C PHE A 63 -3.55 -11.86 3.38
N TYR A 64 -3.71 -12.27 2.12
CA TYR A 64 -2.93 -11.70 1.02
C TYR A 64 -3.67 -11.71 -0.31
N SER A 65 -3.16 -10.96 -1.29
CA SER A 65 -3.52 -11.13 -2.70
C SER A 65 -2.34 -11.63 -3.53
N ALA A 66 -2.65 -12.38 -4.59
CA ALA A 66 -1.69 -12.84 -5.58
C ALA A 66 -2.16 -12.50 -7.00
N TYR A 67 -1.20 -12.32 -7.90
CA TYR A 67 -1.44 -12.00 -9.31
C TYR A 67 -2.21 -13.12 -10.02
N THR A 68 -3.15 -12.71 -10.87
CA THR A 68 -3.85 -13.55 -11.85
C THR A 68 -3.67 -13.01 -13.27
N ASP A 69 -3.79 -13.87 -14.28
CA ASP A 69 -3.62 -13.46 -15.69
C ASP A 69 -4.83 -12.72 -16.29
N GLY A 70 -5.99 -12.78 -15.66
CA GLY A 70 -7.21 -12.07 -16.09
C GLY A 70 -7.19 -10.57 -15.78
N GLY A 71 -8.31 -9.88 -16.02
CA GLY A 71 -8.56 -8.48 -15.64
C GLY A 71 -8.10 -7.45 -16.66
N PRO A 72 -7.52 -6.31 -16.25
CA PRO A 72 -7.28 -5.18 -17.14
C PRO A 72 -6.31 -5.53 -18.28
N PRO A 73 -6.48 -4.92 -19.49
CA PRO A 73 -5.67 -5.22 -20.66
C PRO A 73 -4.26 -4.60 -20.61
N PHE A 74 -3.73 -4.35 -19.43
CA PHE A 74 -2.37 -3.86 -19.22
C PHE A 74 -1.69 -4.55 -18.04
N LYS A 75 -0.37 -4.64 -18.07
CA LYS A 75 0.41 -5.07 -16.92
C LYS A 75 0.64 -3.87 -15.99
N GLY A 76 -0.03 -3.86 -14.86
CA GLY A 76 0.12 -2.84 -13.82
C GLY A 76 0.85 -3.38 -12.61
N GLY A 77 1.62 -2.53 -11.93
CA GLY A 77 2.18 -2.87 -10.63
C GLY A 77 1.08 -3.09 -9.59
N ALA A 78 1.32 -4.01 -8.64
CA ALA A 78 0.40 -4.36 -7.57
C ALA A 78 -1.00 -4.83 -8.02
N LYS A 79 -1.11 -5.41 -9.24
CA LYS A 79 -2.27 -6.18 -9.65
C LYS A 79 -2.30 -7.48 -8.85
N GLY A 80 -3.45 -7.78 -8.27
CA GLY A 80 -3.73 -9.03 -7.58
C GLY A 80 -4.66 -9.93 -8.39
N GLY A 81 -5.88 -10.13 -7.89
CA GLY A 81 -6.94 -10.90 -8.50
C GLY A 81 -7.32 -12.14 -7.72
N LEU A 82 -6.39 -12.78 -7.02
CA LEU A 82 -6.66 -13.89 -6.11
C LEU A 82 -6.42 -13.42 -4.68
N ILE A 83 -7.45 -13.44 -3.85
CA ILE A 83 -7.40 -13.09 -2.43
C ILE A 83 -7.50 -14.39 -1.63
N ARG A 84 -6.58 -14.59 -0.67
CA ARG A 84 -6.54 -15.78 0.19
C ARG A 84 -6.31 -15.43 1.66
N GLU A 85 -6.88 -16.28 2.50
CA GLU A 85 -6.48 -16.48 3.89
C GLU A 85 -5.88 -17.87 3.99
N VAL A 86 -4.66 -17.99 4.52
CA VAL A 86 -3.98 -19.28 4.76
C VAL A 86 -3.47 -19.35 6.19
N ASP A 87 -3.40 -20.56 6.75
CA ASP A 87 -2.79 -20.79 8.06
C ASP A 87 -1.24 -20.82 8.00
N TRP A 88 -0.59 -21.15 9.10
CA TRP A 88 0.87 -21.26 9.19
C TRP A 88 1.45 -22.38 8.33
N ASP A 89 0.69 -23.46 8.11
CA ASP A 89 1.10 -24.60 7.27
C ASP A 89 0.74 -24.37 5.80
N ASN A 90 0.32 -23.15 5.43
CA ASN A 90 -0.10 -22.74 4.09
C ASN A 90 -1.37 -23.45 3.58
N ASN A 91 -2.20 -23.99 4.50
CA ASN A 91 -3.52 -24.52 4.14
C ASN A 91 -4.47 -23.38 3.85
N ILE A 92 -5.23 -23.49 2.76
CA ILE A 92 -6.20 -22.47 2.35
C ILE A 92 -7.42 -22.51 3.27
N ILE A 93 -7.67 -21.41 3.97
CA ILE A 93 -8.84 -21.22 4.84
C ILE A 93 -9.97 -20.55 4.07
N MET A 94 -9.62 -19.59 3.20
CA MET A 94 -10.57 -18.84 2.39
C MET A 94 -9.92 -18.45 1.07
N GLU A 95 -10.69 -18.46 -0.01
CA GLU A 95 -10.27 -18.00 -1.33
C GLU A 95 -11.41 -17.21 -1.98
N TYR A 96 -11.07 -16.04 -2.52
CA TYR A 96 -11.95 -15.22 -3.33
C TYR A 96 -11.20 -14.72 -4.57
N ARG A 97 -11.88 -14.62 -5.72
CA ARG A 97 -11.26 -14.18 -6.98
C ARG A 97 -12.06 -13.06 -7.63
N ASP A 98 -11.36 -11.96 -7.88
CA ASP A 98 -11.76 -10.89 -8.78
C ASP A 98 -10.52 -10.45 -9.56
N ASP A 99 -10.42 -10.82 -10.83
CA ASP A 99 -9.25 -10.58 -11.67
C ASP A 99 -8.94 -9.08 -11.86
N TRP A 100 -9.84 -8.19 -11.46
CA TRP A 100 -9.67 -6.74 -11.49
C TRP A 100 -9.16 -6.14 -10.17
N GLN A 101 -9.04 -6.95 -9.09
CA GLN A 101 -8.50 -6.50 -7.82
C GLN A 101 -7.04 -6.04 -7.96
N HIS A 102 -6.70 -4.95 -7.25
CA HIS A 102 -5.34 -4.41 -7.20
C HIS A 102 -5.01 -3.75 -5.84
N HIS A 103 -3.73 -3.55 -5.59
CA HIS A 103 -3.09 -2.79 -4.52
C HIS A 103 -3.52 -3.16 -3.10
N ASP A 104 -4.76 -2.89 -2.69
CA ASP A 104 -5.13 -2.93 -1.27
C ASP A 104 -6.37 -3.77 -1.02
N LEU A 105 -6.39 -4.44 0.12
CA LEU A 105 -7.50 -5.24 0.62
C LEU A 105 -7.46 -5.32 2.14
N ARG A 106 -8.62 -5.46 2.77
CA ARG A 106 -8.77 -5.58 4.23
C ARG A 106 -9.73 -6.70 4.58
N LYS A 107 -9.38 -7.52 5.56
CA LYS A 107 -10.32 -8.40 6.25
C LYS A 107 -11.00 -7.56 7.32
N LEU A 108 -12.30 -7.40 7.24
CA LEU A 108 -13.09 -6.63 8.19
C LEU A 108 -13.45 -7.49 9.42
N SER A 109 -13.80 -6.84 10.53
CA SER A 109 -14.17 -7.53 11.78
C SER A 109 -15.43 -8.42 11.65
N ASN A 110 -16.32 -8.10 10.71
CA ASN A 110 -17.49 -8.91 10.38
C ASN A 110 -17.17 -10.12 9.46
N GLY A 111 -15.90 -10.30 9.09
CA GLY A 111 -15.43 -11.36 8.21
C GLY A 111 -15.47 -11.01 6.71
N ASN A 112 -16.04 -9.90 6.32
CA ASN A 112 -16.07 -9.45 4.93
C ASN A 112 -14.70 -8.99 4.43
N ILE A 113 -14.58 -8.85 3.12
CA ILE A 113 -13.37 -8.40 2.43
C ILE A 113 -13.67 -7.05 1.79
N LEU A 114 -12.93 -6.01 2.19
CA LEU A 114 -12.93 -4.71 1.51
C LEU A 114 -11.70 -4.65 0.60
N TYR A 115 -11.86 -4.27 -0.67
CA TYR A 115 -10.73 -4.19 -1.61
C TYR A 115 -10.94 -3.15 -2.70
N ALA A 116 -9.80 -2.68 -3.26
CA ALA A 116 -9.77 -1.85 -4.45
C ALA A 116 -9.71 -2.72 -5.72
N GLY A 117 -10.38 -2.29 -6.76
CA GLY A 117 -10.33 -2.91 -8.07
C GLY A 117 -10.46 -1.90 -9.20
N TRP A 118 -10.18 -2.36 -10.41
CA TRP A 118 -10.30 -1.58 -11.65
C TRP A 118 -11.53 -1.99 -12.46
N GLU A 119 -12.02 -1.07 -13.26
CA GLU A 119 -13.07 -1.30 -14.24
C GLU A 119 -12.88 -0.40 -15.47
N ILE A 120 -13.32 -0.82 -16.65
CA ILE A 120 -13.40 0.07 -17.81
C ILE A 120 -14.59 1.00 -17.58
N ILE A 121 -14.34 2.31 -17.49
CA ILE A 121 -15.42 3.27 -17.22
C ILE A 121 -16.22 3.54 -18.49
N PRO A 122 -17.53 3.87 -18.37
CA PRO A 122 -18.36 4.23 -19.51
C PRO A 122 -17.75 5.37 -20.34
N GLU A 123 -17.92 5.33 -21.67
CA GLU A 123 -17.36 6.33 -22.59
C GLU A 123 -17.72 7.78 -22.20
N GLU A 124 -18.96 8.00 -21.74
CA GLU A 124 -19.40 9.34 -21.29
C GLU A 124 -18.68 9.81 -20.01
N ALA A 125 -18.28 8.88 -19.14
CA ALA A 125 -17.45 9.21 -18.00
C ALA A 125 -15.99 9.46 -18.43
N ALA A 126 -15.45 8.67 -19.37
CA ALA A 126 -14.12 8.83 -19.91
C ALA A 126 -13.90 10.20 -20.56
N LYS A 127 -14.91 10.76 -21.23
CA LYS A 127 -14.90 12.12 -21.82
C LYS A 127 -14.74 13.22 -20.77
N ARG A 128 -15.14 12.99 -19.52
CA ARG A 128 -15.03 13.95 -18.41
C ARG A 128 -13.65 13.95 -17.76
N VAL A 129 -12.83 12.92 -17.99
CA VAL A 129 -11.45 12.85 -17.44
C VAL A 129 -10.58 13.93 -18.08
N LYS A 130 -10.02 14.80 -17.24
CA LYS A 130 -9.14 15.91 -17.64
C LYS A 130 -7.67 15.61 -17.36
N GLY A 131 -6.76 16.37 -18.00
CA GLY A 131 -5.32 16.24 -17.79
C GLY A 131 -4.71 14.95 -18.34
N GLY A 132 -3.52 14.63 -17.86
CA GLY A 132 -2.73 13.48 -18.33
C GLY A 132 -2.12 13.67 -19.72
N MET A 133 -1.38 12.67 -20.21
CA MET A 133 -0.77 12.68 -21.54
C MET A 133 -1.80 12.26 -22.60
N PRO A 134 -2.18 13.15 -23.54
CA PRO A 134 -3.11 12.80 -24.61
C PRO A 134 -2.57 11.68 -25.50
N GLY A 135 -3.45 10.78 -25.97
CA GLY A 135 -3.09 9.67 -26.85
C GLY A 135 -2.48 8.47 -26.13
N THR A 136 -2.56 8.43 -24.79
CA THR A 136 -2.11 7.29 -23.98
C THR A 136 -3.27 6.49 -23.40
N GLU A 137 -4.50 6.78 -23.84
CA GLU A 137 -5.68 5.97 -23.59
C GLU A 137 -5.55 4.59 -24.24
N MET A 138 -6.17 3.58 -23.65
CA MET A 138 -6.18 2.25 -24.26
C MET A 138 -7.30 2.15 -25.30
N PRO A 139 -7.17 1.23 -26.28
CA PRO A 139 -8.25 0.97 -27.25
C PRO A 139 -9.59 0.60 -26.61
N GLU A 140 -9.54 -0.08 -25.46
CA GLU A 140 -10.70 -0.51 -24.68
C GLU A 140 -11.32 0.63 -23.86
N GLY A 141 -10.65 1.77 -23.73
CA GLY A 141 -11.08 2.94 -22.98
C GLY A 141 -10.20 3.26 -21.78
N ILE A 142 -10.68 4.13 -20.92
CA ILE A 142 -10.02 4.49 -19.66
C ILE A 142 -10.50 3.53 -18.56
N VAL A 143 -9.56 3.07 -17.75
CA VAL A 143 -9.85 2.29 -16.54
C VAL A 143 -10.01 3.25 -15.37
N GLY A 144 -11.05 3.06 -14.55
CA GLY A 144 -11.27 3.74 -13.28
C GLY A 144 -11.20 2.77 -12.12
N ASP A 145 -11.26 3.32 -10.91
CA ASP A 145 -11.23 2.54 -9.69
C ASP A 145 -12.65 2.25 -9.17
N PHE A 146 -12.82 1.06 -8.61
CA PHE A 146 -13.92 0.74 -7.71
C PHE A 146 -13.39 0.28 -6.35
N ILE A 147 -14.25 0.35 -5.34
CA ILE A 147 -14.02 -0.27 -4.03
C ILE A 147 -15.23 -1.14 -3.74
N LYS A 148 -15.01 -2.40 -3.35
CA LYS A 148 -16.06 -3.34 -2.99
C LYS A 148 -15.85 -3.91 -1.61
N GLU A 149 -16.97 -4.13 -0.91
CA GLU A 149 -17.03 -5.02 0.23
C GLU A 149 -17.83 -6.25 -0.18
N VAL A 150 -17.25 -7.42 0.00
CA VAL A 150 -17.89 -8.71 -0.31
C VAL A 150 -17.89 -9.60 0.93
N THR A 151 -18.90 -10.48 1.02
CA THR A 151 -18.90 -11.56 2.02
C THR A 151 -17.79 -12.58 1.68
N PRO A 152 -17.41 -13.48 2.61
CA PRO A 152 -16.49 -14.58 2.30
C PRO A 152 -16.98 -15.49 1.15
N ASP A 153 -18.30 -15.58 0.91
CA ASP A 153 -18.90 -16.34 -0.16
C ASP A 153 -18.94 -15.59 -1.50
N GLY A 154 -18.53 -14.31 -1.51
CA GLY A 154 -18.41 -13.47 -2.70
C GLY A 154 -19.61 -12.59 -3.02
N ASP A 155 -20.62 -12.53 -2.15
CA ASP A 155 -21.75 -11.62 -2.34
C ASP A 155 -21.33 -10.17 -2.08
N VAL A 156 -21.61 -9.28 -3.04
CA VAL A 156 -21.32 -7.84 -2.90
C VAL A 156 -22.34 -7.21 -1.93
N VAL A 157 -21.83 -6.64 -0.83
CA VAL A 157 -22.66 -5.97 0.19
C VAL A 157 -22.55 -4.45 0.13
N TRP A 158 -21.49 -3.94 -0.47
CA TRP A 158 -21.30 -2.50 -0.71
C TRP A 158 -20.29 -2.28 -1.83
N GLU A 159 -20.50 -1.22 -2.63
CA GLU A 159 -19.56 -0.82 -3.66
C GLU A 159 -19.56 0.69 -3.88
N TRP A 160 -18.43 1.21 -4.33
CA TRP A 160 -18.21 2.59 -4.74
C TRP A 160 -17.45 2.59 -6.07
N HIS A 161 -17.82 3.50 -6.98
CA HIS A 161 -17.23 3.60 -8.30
C HIS A 161 -16.76 5.03 -8.57
N ALA A 162 -15.49 5.22 -8.87
CA ALA A 162 -14.92 6.55 -9.10
C ALA A 162 -15.66 7.31 -10.21
N TYR A 163 -16.13 6.63 -11.26
CA TYR A 163 -16.76 7.30 -12.39
C TYR A 163 -18.17 7.85 -12.11
N SER A 164 -18.89 7.33 -11.12
CA SER A 164 -20.28 7.70 -10.79
C SER A 164 -20.43 8.37 -9.43
N ASP A 165 -19.57 8.03 -8.49
CA ASP A 165 -19.70 8.45 -7.10
C ASP A 165 -18.84 9.67 -6.75
N MET A 166 -17.85 10.01 -7.59
CA MET A 166 -17.09 11.27 -7.48
C MET A 166 -17.31 12.19 -8.70
N GLU A 167 -16.99 13.46 -8.52
CA GLU A 167 -16.99 14.46 -9.60
C GLU A 167 -15.66 14.41 -10.35
N ILE A 168 -15.52 13.44 -11.33
CA ILE A 168 -14.22 13.21 -12.01
C ILE A 168 -13.64 14.48 -12.62
N GLU A 169 -14.46 15.35 -13.18
CA GLU A 169 -14.06 16.59 -13.83
C GLU A 169 -13.43 17.64 -12.90
N LYS A 170 -13.59 17.48 -11.58
CA LYS A 170 -12.95 18.30 -10.55
C LYS A 170 -11.46 18.01 -10.41
N TYR A 171 -11.03 16.79 -10.79
CA TYR A 171 -9.67 16.31 -10.54
C TYR A 171 -8.95 16.03 -11.86
N GLU A 172 -7.89 16.81 -12.11
CA GLU A 172 -7.07 16.63 -13.30
C GLU A 172 -5.94 15.64 -13.01
N LEU A 173 -5.71 14.71 -13.95
CA LEU A 173 -4.51 13.88 -13.94
C LEU A 173 -3.27 14.76 -14.11
N HIS A 174 -2.20 14.43 -13.39
CA HIS A 174 -0.91 15.11 -13.58
C HIS A 174 -0.47 15.01 -15.05
N PRO A 175 0.08 16.06 -15.69
CA PRO A 175 0.43 16.09 -17.13
C PRO A 175 1.36 14.96 -17.58
N LEU A 176 2.17 14.40 -16.69
CA LEU A 176 3.06 13.27 -17.00
C LEU A 176 2.42 11.89 -16.72
N CYS A 177 1.14 11.83 -16.32
CA CYS A 177 0.44 10.56 -16.13
C CYS A 177 -0.19 10.07 -17.43
N PRO A 178 -0.05 8.77 -17.77
CA PRO A 178 -0.84 8.18 -18.84
C PRO A 178 -2.33 8.20 -18.55
N ARG A 179 -3.15 8.49 -19.55
CA ARG A 179 -4.62 8.55 -19.42
C ARG A 179 -5.30 7.17 -19.43
N ARG A 180 -4.55 6.08 -19.47
CA ARG A 180 -5.10 4.72 -19.44
C ARG A 180 -5.82 4.35 -18.14
N VAL A 181 -5.45 5.00 -17.02
CA VAL A 181 -6.10 4.80 -15.70
C VAL A 181 -6.42 6.16 -15.10
N PHE A 182 -7.66 6.32 -14.61
CA PHE A 182 -8.07 7.49 -13.84
C PHE A 182 -8.12 7.14 -12.36
N ALA A 183 -7.49 7.99 -11.59
CA ALA A 183 -7.29 8.09 -10.16
C ALA A 183 -6.26 7.13 -9.58
N TRP A 184 -6.28 5.83 -9.83
CA TRP A 184 -5.35 4.83 -9.32
C TRP A 184 -5.38 4.73 -7.79
N CYS A 185 -6.46 4.14 -7.27
CA CYS A 185 -6.61 3.88 -5.84
C CYS A 185 -5.56 2.88 -5.36
N ASN A 186 -4.78 3.24 -4.34
CA ASN A 186 -3.74 2.37 -3.81
C ASN A 186 -3.86 2.12 -2.30
N THR A 187 -4.91 2.64 -1.67
CA THR A 187 -5.23 2.39 -0.27
C THR A 187 -6.73 2.44 -0.05
N THR A 188 -7.26 1.45 0.69
CA THR A 188 -8.62 1.38 1.20
C THR A 188 -8.55 1.08 2.69
N PHE A 189 -8.59 2.12 3.52
CA PHE A 189 -8.46 1.99 4.96
C PHE A 189 -9.83 2.14 5.63
N PRO A 190 -10.41 1.05 6.20
CA PRO A 190 -11.70 1.12 6.88
C PRO A 190 -11.58 1.92 8.18
N LEU A 191 -12.54 2.79 8.44
CA LEU A 191 -12.68 3.55 9.69
C LEU A 191 -13.69 2.86 10.62
N ASP A 192 -13.58 3.09 11.93
CA ASP A 192 -14.43 2.45 12.95
C ASP A 192 -15.92 2.74 12.75
N ASN A 193 -16.26 3.89 12.18
CA ASN A 193 -17.65 4.27 11.87
C ASN A 193 -18.17 3.69 10.54
N GLY A 194 -17.38 2.86 9.88
CA GLY A 194 -17.70 2.21 8.61
C GLY A 194 -17.35 3.01 7.35
N ASP A 195 -16.93 4.26 7.46
CA ASP A 195 -16.41 5.04 6.35
C ASP A 195 -15.08 4.50 5.86
N ILE A 196 -14.61 4.95 4.70
CA ILE A 196 -13.39 4.43 4.09
C ILE A 196 -12.46 5.58 3.74
N LEU A 197 -11.26 5.58 4.33
CA LEU A 197 -10.18 6.48 3.94
C LEU A 197 -9.46 5.88 2.72
N ILE A 198 -9.31 6.67 1.67
CA ILE A 198 -8.70 6.25 0.40
C ILE A 198 -7.55 7.15 -0.04
N SER A 199 -6.66 6.58 -0.83
CA SER A 199 -5.59 7.33 -1.52
C SER A 199 -5.71 7.12 -3.02
N LEU A 200 -5.90 8.20 -3.77
CA LEU A 200 -5.99 8.26 -5.23
C LEU A 200 -4.71 8.86 -5.81
N ARG A 201 -3.82 7.98 -6.25
CA ARG A 201 -2.41 8.28 -6.55
C ARG A 201 -2.22 9.34 -7.66
N GLN A 202 -2.86 9.16 -8.81
CA GLN A 202 -2.56 9.97 -10.00
C GLN A 202 -3.11 11.40 -9.93
N ILE A 203 -3.97 11.67 -8.95
CA ILE A 203 -4.55 12.99 -8.70
C ILE A 203 -4.11 13.58 -7.36
N ASN A 204 -3.14 12.93 -6.67
CA ASN A 204 -2.60 13.37 -5.38
C ASN A 204 -3.68 13.66 -4.33
N LEU A 205 -4.72 12.81 -4.28
CA LEU A 205 -5.89 13.00 -3.44
C LEU A 205 -5.95 11.92 -2.35
N VAL A 206 -6.20 12.35 -1.13
CA VAL A 206 -6.66 11.51 -0.01
C VAL A 206 -8.05 11.97 0.37
N ALA A 207 -8.98 11.03 0.54
CA ALA A 207 -10.38 11.35 0.84
C ALA A 207 -11.01 10.34 1.80
N ILE A 208 -12.06 10.74 2.49
CA ILE A 208 -12.92 9.85 3.28
C ILE A 208 -14.26 9.74 2.57
N ILE A 209 -14.57 8.52 2.13
CA ILE A 209 -15.89 8.17 1.58
C ILE A 209 -16.85 7.95 2.73
N ASP A 210 -17.94 8.69 2.76
CA ASP A 210 -19.09 8.41 3.60
C ASP A 210 -19.79 7.16 3.08
N ARG A 211 -19.93 6.15 3.94
CA ARG A 211 -20.43 4.83 3.54
C ARG A 211 -21.87 4.84 3.01
N GLU A 212 -22.73 5.69 3.60
CA GLU A 212 -24.15 5.73 3.26
C GLU A 212 -24.40 6.49 1.95
N THR A 213 -23.77 7.68 1.83
CA THR A 213 -23.99 8.56 0.67
C THR A 213 -23.08 8.27 -0.51
N LYS A 214 -21.98 7.51 -0.28
CA LYS A 214 -20.92 7.24 -1.25
C LYS A 214 -20.19 8.51 -1.73
N LYS A 215 -20.32 9.63 -1.02
CA LYS A 215 -19.65 10.89 -1.36
C LYS A 215 -18.47 11.16 -0.43
N PHE A 216 -17.54 11.99 -0.89
CA PHE A 216 -16.46 12.46 -0.03
C PHE A 216 -17.01 13.40 1.03
N LYS A 217 -16.88 13.04 2.30
CA LYS A 217 -17.17 13.92 3.42
C LYS A 217 -15.96 14.73 3.87
N TRP A 218 -14.78 14.31 3.48
CA TRP A 218 -13.52 15.00 3.66
C TRP A 218 -12.58 14.65 2.52
N GLU A 219 -11.79 15.63 2.06
CA GLU A 219 -10.77 15.43 1.05
C GLU A 219 -9.63 16.41 1.20
N ARG A 220 -8.41 15.97 0.85
CA ARG A 220 -7.24 16.83 0.69
C ARG A 220 -6.46 16.42 -0.54
N ARG A 221 -6.22 17.39 -1.42
CA ARG A 221 -5.30 17.25 -2.56
C ARG A 221 -4.03 18.04 -2.26
N ASP A 222 -2.87 17.41 -2.50
CA ASP A 222 -1.59 18.08 -2.28
C ASP A 222 -0.55 17.54 -3.30
N ASP A 223 -0.21 18.36 -4.29
CA ASP A 223 0.70 17.97 -5.36
C ASP A 223 2.15 17.78 -4.86
N SER A 224 2.49 18.23 -3.66
CA SER A 224 3.79 17.98 -3.04
C SER A 224 3.99 16.53 -2.62
N TRP A 225 2.92 15.76 -2.43
CA TRP A 225 3.01 14.33 -2.10
C TRP A 225 3.59 13.50 -3.25
N GLY A 226 3.37 13.93 -4.49
CA GLY A 226 3.97 13.28 -5.66
C GLY A 226 3.61 11.82 -5.79
N HIS A 227 2.31 11.52 -5.95
CA HIS A 227 1.77 10.17 -6.12
C HIS A 227 1.87 9.28 -4.86
N GLN A 228 1.35 9.79 -3.75
CA GLN A 228 1.37 9.16 -2.42
C GLN A 228 0.82 7.72 -2.38
N HIS A 229 1.23 6.99 -1.34
CA HIS A 229 0.75 5.64 -1.01
C HIS A 229 0.45 5.51 0.48
N ASP A 230 -0.29 4.44 0.82
CA ASP A 230 -0.46 3.92 2.18
C ASP A 230 -0.96 4.97 3.18
N CYS A 231 -2.05 5.66 2.85
CA CYS A 231 -2.70 6.55 3.80
C CYS A 231 -3.42 5.74 4.89
N GLN A 232 -3.30 6.18 6.13
CA GLN A 232 -3.95 5.52 7.26
C GLN A 232 -4.38 6.53 8.30
N MET A 233 -5.50 6.24 8.97
CA MET A 233 -5.93 6.97 10.15
C MET A 233 -5.19 6.41 11.37
N LEU A 234 -4.52 7.26 12.12
CA LEU A 234 -3.85 6.89 13.38
C LEU A 234 -4.82 6.96 14.56
N ASP A 235 -4.49 6.29 15.66
CA ASP A 235 -5.31 6.27 16.90
C ASP A 235 -5.59 7.67 17.48
N ASN A 236 -4.69 8.64 17.17
CA ASN A 236 -4.87 10.05 17.60
C ASN A 236 -5.77 10.87 16.65
N GLY A 237 -6.35 10.25 15.61
CA GLY A 237 -7.20 10.91 14.63
C GLY A 237 -6.45 11.63 13.50
N ASN A 238 -5.13 11.62 13.49
CA ASN A 238 -4.35 12.18 12.39
C ASN A 238 -4.27 11.18 11.23
N ILE A 239 -4.02 11.72 10.03
CA ILE A 239 -3.74 10.92 8.84
C ILE A 239 -2.23 10.87 8.60
N MET A 240 -1.68 9.68 8.43
CA MET A 240 -0.30 9.45 8.01
C MET A 240 -0.26 8.85 6.61
N LEU A 241 0.71 9.24 5.79
CA LEU A 241 0.92 8.70 4.45
C LEU A 241 2.40 8.70 4.05
N PHE A 242 2.71 7.88 3.04
CA PHE A 242 3.99 7.88 2.32
C PHE A 242 3.89 8.79 1.10
N ALA A 243 4.56 9.94 1.13
CA ALA A 243 4.67 10.86 0.00
C ALA A 243 5.83 10.41 -0.89
N ASN A 244 5.53 9.95 -2.11
CA ASN A 244 6.56 9.39 -2.99
C ASN A 244 7.46 10.44 -3.65
N GLY A 245 6.99 11.70 -3.79
CA GLY A 245 7.78 12.80 -4.37
C GLY A 245 7.99 12.69 -5.89
N MET A 246 7.22 11.82 -6.57
CA MET A 246 7.29 11.67 -8.03
C MET A 246 6.58 12.84 -8.72
N ASN A 247 7.18 13.36 -9.81
CA ASN A 247 6.60 14.45 -10.62
C ASN A 247 6.36 15.76 -9.85
N THR A 248 7.02 15.94 -8.72
CA THR A 248 6.96 17.21 -7.97
C THR A 248 7.94 18.23 -8.55
N PRO A 249 7.62 19.53 -8.49
CA PRO A 249 8.48 20.60 -9.00
C PRO A 249 9.64 20.95 -8.04
N ILE A 250 10.22 19.97 -7.36
CA ILE A 250 11.32 20.15 -6.42
C ILE A 250 12.67 19.81 -7.07
N PRO A 251 13.75 20.55 -6.76
CA PRO A 251 15.05 20.35 -7.39
C PRO A 251 15.65 18.95 -7.21
N HIS A 252 15.35 18.30 -6.08
CA HIS A 252 15.85 16.98 -5.73
C HIS A 252 14.67 16.08 -5.37
N PRO A 253 14.20 15.21 -6.29
CA PRO A 253 13.15 14.25 -5.99
C PRO A 253 13.50 13.43 -4.75
N HIS A 254 12.59 13.35 -3.79
CA HIS A 254 12.74 12.58 -2.56
C HIS A 254 11.38 12.20 -2.00
N SER A 255 11.35 11.11 -1.25
CA SER A 255 10.17 10.68 -0.52
C SER A 255 10.19 11.20 0.91
N TYR A 256 9.03 11.23 1.54
CA TYR A 256 8.90 11.54 2.95
C TYR A 256 7.66 10.89 3.54
N ILE A 257 7.65 10.74 4.86
CA ILE A 257 6.46 10.35 5.60
C ILE A 257 5.89 11.62 6.21
N THR A 258 4.60 11.83 6.09
CA THR A 258 3.92 12.97 6.72
C THR A 258 2.71 12.51 7.53
N GLU A 259 2.57 13.08 8.72
CA GLU A 259 1.41 12.96 9.59
C GLU A 259 0.80 14.35 9.76
N PHE A 260 -0.49 14.48 9.52
CA PHE A 260 -1.20 15.75 9.63
C PHE A 260 -2.59 15.56 10.27
N ASN A 261 -3.04 16.62 10.90
CA ASN A 261 -4.40 16.69 11.44
C ASN A 261 -5.40 16.98 10.30
N PRO A 262 -6.42 16.12 10.07
CA PRO A 262 -7.37 16.32 8.95
C PRO A 262 -8.27 17.54 9.08
N ASP A 263 -8.55 18.01 10.32
CA ASP A 263 -9.42 19.16 10.55
C ASP A 263 -8.72 20.50 10.27
N THR A 264 -7.42 20.60 10.63
CA THR A 264 -6.62 21.82 10.51
C THR A 264 -5.69 21.82 9.31
N ASN A 265 -5.42 20.65 8.72
CA ASN A 265 -4.38 20.40 7.72
C ASN A 265 -2.94 20.68 8.21
N GLU A 266 -2.74 20.88 9.52
CA GLU A 266 -1.42 21.10 10.11
C GLU A 266 -0.61 19.81 10.10
N VAL A 267 0.63 19.89 9.59
CA VAL A 267 1.59 18.78 9.66
C VAL A 267 2.16 18.74 11.08
N VAL A 268 1.91 17.62 11.78
CA VAL A 268 2.34 17.43 13.17
C VAL A 268 3.64 16.64 13.29
N TRP A 269 3.93 15.79 12.30
CA TRP A 269 5.19 15.07 12.23
C TRP A 269 5.55 14.76 10.77
N GLU A 270 6.85 14.79 10.48
CA GLU A 270 7.35 14.46 9.15
C GLU A 270 8.74 13.80 9.27
N TYR A 271 9.00 12.77 8.48
CA TYR A 271 10.34 12.20 8.30
C TYR A 271 10.84 12.46 6.89
N ARG A 272 12.03 13.02 6.79
CA ARG A 272 12.87 13.11 5.58
C ARG A 272 14.27 12.65 5.95
N ASP A 273 14.95 12.04 5.00
CA ASP A 273 16.38 11.73 5.20
C ASP A 273 17.25 13.00 5.08
N ASP A 274 18.45 12.97 5.61
CA ASP A 274 19.46 14.02 5.44
C ASP A 274 20.75 13.40 4.88
N PRO A 275 21.14 13.74 3.65
CA PRO A 275 20.41 14.57 2.66
C PRO A 275 19.15 13.91 2.14
N CYS A 276 18.13 14.71 1.81
CA CYS A 276 16.77 14.23 1.50
C CYS A 276 16.69 13.23 0.35
N ASN A 277 17.59 13.31 -0.63
CA ASN A 277 17.66 12.40 -1.78
C ASN A 277 18.19 10.99 -1.44
N PHE A 278 18.53 10.73 -0.18
CA PHE A 278 18.88 9.38 0.28
C PHE A 278 17.66 8.52 0.59
N PHE A 279 16.46 9.12 0.60
CA PHE A 279 15.19 8.46 0.77
C PHE A 279 14.29 8.80 -0.43
N TYR A 280 14.20 7.87 -1.40
CA TYR A 280 13.38 8.08 -2.58
C TYR A 280 12.84 6.77 -3.14
N SER A 281 11.53 6.60 -3.04
CA SER A 281 10.78 5.54 -3.71
C SER A 281 9.65 6.15 -4.53
N HIS A 282 9.85 6.25 -5.83
CA HIS A 282 8.94 6.97 -6.74
C HIS A 282 7.55 6.30 -6.91
N HIS A 283 7.38 5.08 -6.43
CA HIS A 283 6.13 4.32 -6.45
C HIS A 283 6.14 3.30 -5.30
N ILE A 284 4.99 2.60 -5.08
CA ILE A 284 4.83 1.64 -3.99
C ILE A 284 5.18 2.26 -2.62
N SER A 285 5.54 1.44 -1.63
CA SER A 285 5.97 1.89 -0.29
C SER A 285 4.83 2.12 0.70
N GLY A 286 5.21 2.26 1.95
CA GLY A 286 4.27 2.54 3.03
C GLY A 286 4.99 2.80 4.34
N ALA A 287 4.23 3.12 5.37
CA ALA A 287 4.72 3.32 6.71
C ALA A 287 3.70 2.81 7.74
N GLU A 288 4.17 2.35 8.89
CA GLU A 288 3.34 1.92 10.01
C GLU A 288 3.78 2.63 11.28
N ARG A 289 2.84 3.30 11.98
CA ARG A 289 3.08 3.81 13.32
C ARG A 289 3.03 2.65 14.30
N LEU A 290 4.15 2.38 14.95
CA LEU A 290 4.28 1.29 15.91
C LEU A 290 3.76 1.72 17.30
N LYS A 291 3.36 0.75 18.12
CA LYS A 291 2.84 1.01 19.48
C LYS A 291 3.84 1.70 20.41
N THR A 292 5.14 1.62 20.10
CA THR A 292 6.21 2.33 20.82
C THR A 292 6.29 3.82 20.49
N GLY A 293 5.56 4.29 19.47
CA GLY A 293 5.66 5.63 18.92
C GLY A 293 6.66 5.76 17.76
N ASN A 294 7.50 4.75 17.53
CA ASN A 294 8.37 4.69 16.36
C ASN A 294 7.55 4.49 15.07
N THR A 295 8.18 4.74 13.93
CA THR A 295 7.56 4.51 12.61
C THR A 295 8.41 3.52 11.81
N LEU A 296 7.80 2.39 11.42
CA LEU A 296 8.38 1.47 10.45
C LEU A 296 8.10 2.01 9.04
N ILE A 297 9.12 2.09 8.20
CA ILE A 297 9.04 2.67 6.85
C ILE A 297 9.54 1.63 5.86
N CYS A 298 8.73 1.35 4.84
CA CYS A 298 9.10 0.52 3.71
C CYS A 298 9.44 1.41 2.50
N GLU A 299 10.73 1.57 2.19
CA GLU A 299 11.23 2.20 0.97
C GLU A 299 11.27 1.15 -0.14
N GLY A 300 10.09 0.92 -0.73
CA GLY A 300 9.80 -0.28 -1.51
C GLY A 300 10.66 -0.47 -2.76
N SER A 301 10.94 0.60 -3.52
CA SER A 301 11.73 0.53 -4.77
C SER A 301 13.19 0.11 -4.57
N PHE A 302 13.67 0.11 -3.33
CA PHE A 302 15.02 -0.33 -2.97
C PHE A 302 15.05 -1.54 -2.07
N GLY A 303 13.87 -2.13 -1.77
CA GLY A 303 13.74 -3.26 -0.87
C GLY A 303 14.23 -2.96 0.55
N ARG A 304 14.18 -1.68 0.97
CA ARG A 304 14.65 -1.21 2.27
C ARG A 304 13.48 -1.06 3.22
N ILE A 305 13.60 -1.66 4.39
CA ILE A 305 12.67 -1.48 5.51
C ILE A 305 13.49 -0.88 6.65
N PHE A 306 13.01 0.20 7.26
CA PHE A 306 13.72 0.81 8.37
C PHE A 306 12.75 1.41 9.39
N GLU A 307 13.20 1.51 10.62
CA GLU A 307 12.44 2.06 11.74
C GLU A 307 13.11 3.35 12.23
N VAL A 308 12.30 4.38 12.44
CA VAL A 308 12.75 5.67 13.00
C VAL A 308 12.02 5.98 14.29
N THR A 309 12.70 6.63 15.22
CA THR A 309 12.06 7.16 16.44
C THR A 309 11.23 8.41 16.13
N ALA A 310 10.48 8.90 17.11
CA ALA A 310 9.76 10.19 17.00
C ALA A 310 10.72 11.35 16.68
N GLU A 311 11.97 11.29 17.19
CA GLU A 311 13.04 12.25 16.94
C GLU A 311 13.77 12.02 15.61
N LYS A 312 13.29 11.05 14.80
CA LYS A 312 13.78 10.78 13.43
C LYS A 312 15.15 10.07 13.37
N GLU A 313 15.57 9.41 14.44
CA GLU A 313 16.76 8.56 14.46
C GLU A 313 16.44 7.20 13.84
N ILE A 314 17.26 6.71 12.89
CA ILE A 314 17.13 5.35 12.36
C ILE A 314 17.67 4.37 13.41
N VAL A 315 16.80 3.49 13.93
CA VAL A 315 17.12 2.54 14.99
C VAL A 315 17.13 1.08 14.55
N TRP A 316 16.52 0.78 13.42
CA TRP A 316 16.61 -0.52 12.75
C TRP A 316 16.59 -0.33 11.24
N GLU A 317 17.35 -1.12 10.50
CA GLU A 317 17.37 -1.06 9.04
C GLU A 317 17.69 -2.42 8.46
N PHE A 318 16.86 -2.86 7.52
CA PHE A 318 17.03 -4.08 6.75
C PHE A 318 16.92 -3.79 5.25
N VAL A 319 17.75 -4.43 4.44
CA VAL A 319 17.66 -4.38 2.98
C VAL A 319 17.49 -5.79 2.46
N ASN A 320 16.39 -6.01 1.72
CA ASN A 320 16.06 -7.31 1.15
C ASN A 320 17.20 -7.83 0.25
N PRO A 321 17.80 -8.99 0.57
CA PRO A 321 18.88 -9.55 -0.21
C PRO A 321 18.41 -10.33 -1.44
N LYS A 322 17.10 -10.60 -1.57
CA LYS A 322 16.53 -11.39 -2.67
C LYS A 322 16.19 -10.48 -3.84
N PHE A 323 16.71 -10.82 -5.01
CA PHE A 323 16.39 -10.16 -6.28
C PHE A 323 15.65 -11.13 -7.18
N ASP A 324 14.46 -10.75 -7.62
CA ASP A 324 13.62 -11.55 -8.49
C ASP A 324 13.49 -10.91 -9.88
N PRO A 325 13.34 -11.70 -10.96
CA PRO A 325 13.13 -11.17 -12.31
C PRO A 325 11.83 -10.37 -12.42
N THR A 326 11.91 -9.19 -12.99
CA THR A 326 10.75 -8.35 -13.28
C THR A 326 10.19 -8.64 -14.68
N PHE A 327 8.97 -8.17 -14.96
CA PHE A 327 8.42 -8.27 -16.31
C PHE A 327 9.13 -7.33 -17.31
N MET A 328 9.97 -6.43 -16.85
CA MET A 328 10.76 -5.52 -17.68
C MET A 328 12.07 -6.14 -18.17
N GLY A 329 12.39 -7.37 -17.71
CA GLY A 329 13.58 -8.11 -18.11
C GLY A 329 14.84 -7.82 -17.29
N ASP A 330 14.72 -7.06 -16.22
CA ASP A 330 15.75 -6.85 -15.20
C ASP A 330 15.42 -7.61 -13.90
N THR A 331 16.18 -7.38 -12.83
CA THR A 331 15.91 -7.94 -11.51
C THR A 331 15.72 -6.82 -10.50
N ALA A 332 14.82 -7.04 -9.53
CA ALA A 332 14.57 -6.08 -8.46
C ALA A 332 14.31 -6.78 -7.12
N ASN A 333 14.65 -6.10 -6.04
CA ASN A 333 14.39 -6.53 -4.68
C ASN A 333 13.21 -5.78 -4.03
N TRP A 334 12.27 -5.29 -4.86
CA TRP A 334 11.19 -4.41 -4.45
C TRP A 334 10.24 -5.07 -3.44
N ILE A 335 9.78 -4.26 -2.48
CA ILE A 335 8.79 -4.63 -1.47
C ILE A 335 7.64 -3.63 -1.55
N PHE A 336 6.38 -4.13 -1.55
CA PHE A 336 5.23 -3.22 -1.60
C PHE A 336 5.01 -2.54 -0.26
N ARG A 337 4.88 -3.33 0.83
CA ARG A 337 4.69 -2.88 2.22
C ARG A 337 5.36 -3.86 3.18
N ALA A 338 5.58 -3.41 4.42
CA ALA A 338 6.08 -4.23 5.51
C ALA A 338 5.32 -3.90 6.80
N PHE A 339 5.17 -4.89 7.68
CA PHE A 339 4.44 -4.77 8.94
C PHE A 339 5.25 -5.37 10.09
N ARG A 340 5.23 -4.73 11.27
CA ARG A 340 5.91 -5.21 12.47
C ARG A 340 4.91 -5.79 13.47
N TYR A 341 5.19 -6.99 13.95
CA TYR A 341 4.39 -7.70 14.95
C TYR A 341 5.24 -7.98 16.19
N ALA A 342 4.76 -7.58 17.37
CA ALA A 342 5.40 -7.96 18.61
C ALA A 342 5.29 -9.47 18.84
N GLU A 343 6.26 -10.09 19.55
CA GLU A 343 6.22 -11.51 19.90
C GLU A 343 4.93 -11.89 20.67
N SER A 344 4.46 -10.98 21.53
CA SER A 344 3.23 -11.16 22.32
C SER A 344 1.93 -10.83 21.58
N SER A 345 2.01 -10.36 20.35
CA SER A 345 0.80 -10.02 19.58
C SER A 345 0.01 -11.28 19.20
N PRO A 346 -1.33 -11.19 19.08
CA PRO A 346 -2.17 -12.35 18.74
C PRO A 346 -1.75 -13.02 17.43
N GLU A 347 -1.22 -12.26 16.48
CA GLU A 347 -0.75 -12.71 15.19
C GLU A 347 0.45 -13.69 15.30
N ILE A 348 1.27 -13.52 16.34
CA ILE A 348 2.54 -14.24 16.52
C ILE A 348 2.51 -15.22 17.69
N ALA A 349 1.81 -14.89 18.78
CA ALA A 349 1.91 -15.57 20.06
C ALA A 349 1.89 -17.11 19.97
N GLY A 350 2.95 -17.75 20.50
CA GLY A 350 3.10 -19.22 20.57
C GLY A 350 3.50 -19.89 19.25
N ARG A 351 3.80 -19.13 18.18
CA ARG A 351 4.18 -19.68 16.85
C ARG A 351 5.67 -19.59 16.60
N VAL A 352 6.26 -18.45 16.90
CA VAL A 352 7.71 -18.21 16.83
C VAL A 352 8.15 -17.39 18.05
N SER A 353 9.45 -17.44 18.38
CA SER A 353 10.08 -16.66 19.44
C SER A 353 11.24 -15.84 18.90
N LEU A 354 11.55 -14.71 19.55
CA LEU A 354 12.69 -13.84 19.23
C LEU A 354 14.04 -14.52 19.52
#